data_e932e8768985b6224fadc2c07ab3e28e
#
_entry.id   e932e8768985b6224fadc2c07ab3e28e
#
_cell.length_a   1.000
_cell.length_b   1.000
_cell.length_c   1.000
_cell.angle_alpha   90.00
_cell.angle_beta   90.00
_cell.angle_gamma   90.00
#
_symmetry.space_group_name_H-M   'P 1'
#
loop_
_entity.id
_entity.type
_entity.pdbx_description
1 polymer ?
#
loop_
_entity_poly.entity_id
_entity_poly.type
_entity_poly.pdbx_seq_one_letter_code
_entity_poly.pdbx_strand_id
1 'polypeptide(L)'
;SLCALCLCALCVHGGFQMLPELGHFALILALLVALVQGTLPLAGAARGSRPWIALARPAARAQFLLVAFSFGCLTWAFIANDFSVAYTVQHSNSRLPLMYRIAGVWGGHEGSLLLWMLMLSGWTLAVSFLSRHLPDAMAARVLGVLGLVAAGFLLFILLTSSPFERLLPAAEDGRDL
;
A
#
# COMPACT_ATOMS: atom_id res chain seq x y z
N SER A 1 27.29 -10.16 -28.31
CA SER A 1 26.54 -10.88 -27.26
C SER A 1 26.72 -10.28 -25.86
N LEU A 2 27.89 -9.73 -25.50
CA LEU A 2 28.12 -9.08 -24.20
C LEU A 2 27.33 -7.78 -24.03
N CYS A 3 27.08 -7.02 -25.10
CA CYS A 3 26.33 -5.76 -25.06
C CYS A 3 24.84 -5.98 -24.75
N ALA A 4 24.23 -7.07 -25.25
CA ALA A 4 22.85 -7.42 -24.97
C ALA A 4 22.63 -7.86 -23.52
N LEU A 5 23.60 -8.59 -22.93
CA LEU A 5 23.59 -8.97 -21.51
C LEU A 5 23.77 -7.76 -20.58
N CYS A 6 24.64 -6.81 -20.96
CA CYS A 6 24.86 -5.59 -20.20
C CYS A 6 23.64 -4.64 -20.25
N LEU A 7 22.98 -4.52 -21.42
CA LEU A 7 21.72 -3.77 -21.58
C LEU A 7 20.57 -4.44 -20.80
N CYS A 8 20.47 -5.78 -20.82
CA CYS A 8 19.47 -6.51 -20.05
C CYS A 8 19.70 -6.37 -18.55
N ALA A 9 20.94 -6.42 -18.07
CA ALA A 9 21.28 -6.20 -16.66
C ALA A 9 20.98 -4.76 -16.22
N LEU A 10 21.28 -3.74 -17.07
CA LEU A 10 20.96 -2.34 -16.80
C LEU A 10 19.44 -2.07 -16.81
N CYS A 11 18.67 -2.68 -17.72
CA CYS A 11 17.21 -2.59 -17.73
C CYS A 11 16.60 -3.29 -16.51
N VAL A 12 17.11 -4.44 -16.10
CA VAL A 12 16.64 -5.15 -14.90
C VAL A 12 16.98 -4.35 -13.65
N HIS A 13 18.21 -3.82 -13.50
CA HIS A 13 18.60 -2.98 -12.37
C HIS A 13 17.81 -1.66 -12.31
N GLY A 14 17.60 -0.99 -13.44
CA GLY A 14 16.81 0.24 -13.49
C GLY A 14 15.33 0.03 -13.15
N GLY A 15 14.75 -1.10 -13.54
CA GLY A 15 13.36 -1.45 -13.21
C GLY A 15 13.15 -1.76 -11.73
N PHE A 16 14.13 -2.36 -11.06
CA PHE A 16 14.05 -2.69 -9.62
C PHE A 16 14.16 -1.45 -8.72
N GLN A 17 14.91 -0.44 -9.13
CA GLN A 17 15.05 0.81 -8.37
C GLN A 17 13.78 1.66 -8.35
N MET A 18 12.84 1.45 -9.28
CA MET A 18 11.57 2.19 -9.35
C MET A 18 10.42 1.56 -8.54
N LEU A 19 10.59 0.34 -8.00
CA LEU A 19 9.52 -0.33 -7.26
C LEU A 19 9.08 0.40 -5.98
N PRO A 20 9.98 0.96 -5.16
CA PRO A 20 9.55 1.75 -4.00
C PRO A 20 8.78 3.01 -4.37
N GLU A 21 9.15 3.71 -5.46
CA GLU A 21 8.38 4.86 -5.95
C GLU A 21 6.98 4.45 -6.41
N LEU A 22 6.85 3.31 -7.09
CA LEU A 22 5.55 2.77 -7.48
C LEU A 22 4.71 2.40 -6.25
N GLY A 23 5.34 1.84 -5.20
CA GLY A 23 4.69 1.56 -3.91
C GLY A 23 4.18 2.84 -3.24
N HIS A 24 4.99 3.89 -3.19
CA HIS A 24 4.61 5.19 -2.66
C HIS A 24 3.49 5.84 -3.48
N PHE A 25 3.60 5.83 -4.80
CA PHE A 25 2.56 6.33 -5.70
C PHE A 25 1.24 5.59 -5.52
N ALA A 26 1.28 4.26 -5.34
CA ALA A 26 0.09 3.46 -5.05
C ALA A 26 -0.59 3.87 -3.74
N LEU A 27 0.17 4.25 -2.69
CA LEU A 27 -0.40 4.77 -1.44
C LEU A 27 -1.09 6.12 -1.65
N ILE A 28 -0.52 7.02 -2.46
CA ILE A 28 -1.15 8.29 -2.79
C ILE A 28 -2.48 8.05 -3.54
N LEU A 29 -2.49 7.15 -4.52
CA LEU A 29 -3.71 6.78 -5.22
C LEU A 29 -4.73 6.11 -4.29
N ALA A 30 -4.28 5.26 -3.36
CA ALA A 30 -5.14 4.64 -2.36
C ALA A 30 -5.79 5.69 -1.45
N LEU A 31 -5.07 6.74 -1.06
CA LEU A 31 -5.62 7.87 -0.31
C LEU A 31 -6.71 8.60 -1.10
N LEU A 32 -6.46 8.90 -2.39
CA LEU A 32 -7.47 9.55 -3.24
C LEU A 32 -8.73 8.69 -3.39
N VAL A 33 -8.56 7.38 -3.59
CA VAL A 33 -9.68 6.42 -3.65
C VAL A 33 -10.41 6.35 -2.32
N ALA A 34 -9.70 6.35 -1.18
CA ALA A 34 -10.30 6.34 0.16
C ALA A 34 -11.13 7.61 0.43
N LEU A 35 -10.66 8.78 0.00
CA LEU A 35 -11.41 10.04 0.09
C LEU A 35 -12.68 10.00 -0.78
N VAL A 36 -12.58 9.51 -2.01
CA VAL A 36 -13.76 9.31 -2.89
C VAL A 36 -14.74 8.32 -2.26
N GLN A 37 -14.24 7.19 -1.74
CA GLN A 37 -15.04 6.16 -1.07
C GLN A 37 -15.72 6.70 0.19
N GLY A 38 -15.04 7.55 0.95
CA GLY A 38 -15.56 8.12 2.19
C GLY A 38 -16.56 9.25 1.97
N THR A 39 -16.47 9.99 0.87
CA THR A 39 -17.30 11.19 0.66
C THR A 39 -18.49 10.94 -0.26
N LEU A 40 -18.26 10.44 -1.48
CA LEU A 40 -19.32 10.33 -2.50
C LEU A 40 -20.41 9.31 -2.12
N PRO A 41 -20.13 8.09 -1.64
CA PRO A 41 -21.18 7.15 -1.24
C PRO A 41 -21.99 7.63 -0.05
N LEU A 42 -21.38 8.31 0.93
CA LEU A 42 -22.09 8.88 2.08
C LEU A 42 -23.05 10.01 1.63
N ALA A 43 -22.55 10.93 0.80
CA ALA A 43 -23.37 11.98 0.24
C ALA A 43 -24.48 11.42 -0.68
N GLY A 44 -24.17 10.36 -1.44
CA GLY A 44 -25.12 9.65 -2.27
C GLY A 44 -26.26 8.98 -1.46
N ALA A 45 -25.89 8.34 -0.35
CA ALA A 45 -26.86 7.72 0.57
C ALA A 45 -27.74 8.75 1.29
N ALA A 46 -27.23 9.96 1.52
CA ALA A 46 -28.00 11.06 2.11
C ALA A 46 -28.97 11.72 1.11
N ARG A 47 -28.56 11.82 -0.16
CA ARG A 47 -29.31 12.50 -1.23
C ARG A 47 -30.15 11.54 -2.10
N GLY A 48 -30.07 10.22 -1.88
CA GLY A 48 -30.72 9.21 -2.71
C GLY A 48 -30.12 9.06 -4.12
N SER A 49 -28.88 9.50 -4.33
CA SER A 49 -28.19 9.46 -5.62
C SER A 49 -27.63 8.07 -5.92
N ARG A 50 -28.29 7.30 -6.76
CA ARG A 50 -27.85 5.93 -7.15
C ARG A 50 -26.43 5.86 -7.73
N PRO A 51 -25.97 6.76 -8.64
CA PRO A 51 -24.64 6.65 -9.19
C PRO A 51 -23.54 6.83 -8.14
N TRP A 52 -23.74 7.68 -7.13
CA TRP A 52 -22.78 7.88 -6.05
C TRP A 52 -22.73 6.69 -5.09
N ILE A 53 -23.90 6.11 -4.77
CA ILE A 53 -23.99 4.89 -3.97
C ILE A 53 -23.25 3.72 -4.66
N ALA A 54 -23.38 3.60 -5.98
CA ALA A 54 -22.77 2.53 -6.74
C ALA A 54 -21.23 2.56 -6.72
N LEU A 55 -20.60 3.72 -6.45
CA LEU A 55 -19.15 3.86 -6.34
C LEU A 55 -18.54 3.17 -5.10
N ALA A 56 -19.33 2.89 -4.05
CA ALA A 56 -18.82 2.35 -2.80
C ALA A 56 -18.06 1.02 -2.98
N ARG A 57 -18.63 0.07 -3.68
CA ARG A 57 -18.04 -1.26 -3.87
C ARG A 57 -16.81 -1.28 -4.79
N PRO A 58 -16.80 -0.64 -5.98
CA PRO A 58 -15.61 -0.59 -6.81
C PRO A 58 -14.47 0.19 -6.16
N ALA A 59 -14.76 1.28 -5.42
CA ALA A 59 -13.75 2.04 -4.68
C ALA A 59 -13.08 1.16 -3.59
N ALA A 60 -13.86 0.39 -2.82
CA ALA A 60 -13.32 -0.54 -1.83
C ALA A 60 -12.37 -1.59 -2.44
N ARG A 61 -12.70 -2.11 -3.63
CA ARG A 61 -11.84 -3.06 -4.35
C ARG A 61 -10.56 -2.40 -4.86
N ALA A 62 -10.68 -1.22 -5.46
CA ALA A 62 -9.54 -0.46 -5.94
C ALA A 62 -8.58 -0.10 -4.79
N GLN A 63 -9.12 0.34 -3.65
CA GLN A 63 -8.34 0.64 -2.45
C GLN A 63 -7.53 -0.56 -1.97
N PHE A 64 -8.18 -1.74 -1.84
CA PHE A 64 -7.48 -2.96 -1.44
C PHE A 64 -6.35 -3.33 -2.41
N LEU A 65 -6.60 -3.28 -3.71
CA LEU A 65 -5.58 -3.61 -4.72
C LEU A 65 -4.38 -2.67 -4.66
N LEU A 66 -4.61 -1.37 -4.47
CA LEU A 66 -3.54 -0.37 -4.37
C LEU A 66 -2.71 -0.57 -3.10
N VAL A 67 -3.35 -0.80 -1.96
CA VAL A 67 -2.65 -1.06 -0.68
C VAL A 67 -1.89 -2.39 -0.73
N ALA A 68 -2.50 -3.45 -1.28
CA ALA A 68 -1.84 -4.74 -1.44
C ALA A 68 -0.64 -4.66 -2.39
N PHE A 69 -0.75 -3.91 -3.47
CA PHE A 69 0.36 -3.64 -4.38
C PHE A 69 1.49 -2.89 -3.67
N SER A 70 1.17 -1.85 -2.92
CA SER A 70 2.16 -1.09 -2.15
C SER A 70 2.88 -1.97 -1.11
N PHE A 71 2.13 -2.79 -0.35
CA PHE A 71 2.72 -3.74 0.59
C PHE A 71 3.60 -4.79 -0.12
N GLY A 72 3.20 -5.23 -1.31
CA GLY A 72 4.00 -6.11 -2.17
C GLY A 72 5.32 -5.46 -2.60
N CYS A 73 5.30 -4.17 -2.99
CA CYS A 73 6.51 -3.42 -3.34
C CYS A 73 7.48 -3.31 -2.15
N LEU A 74 6.95 -3.04 -0.94
CA LEU A 74 7.78 -2.99 0.28
C LEU A 74 8.37 -4.37 0.59
N THR A 75 7.57 -5.43 0.53
CA THR A 75 8.04 -6.81 0.75
C THR A 75 9.14 -7.18 -0.24
N TRP A 76 8.98 -6.78 -1.49
CA TRP A 76 10.00 -7.00 -2.51
C TRP A 76 11.30 -6.27 -2.22
N ALA A 77 11.25 -5.02 -1.74
CA ALA A 77 12.43 -4.25 -1.36
C ALA A 77 13.25 -4.98 -0.28
N PHE A 78 12.59 -5.62 0.70
CA PHE A 78 13.25 -6.45 1.70
C PHE A 78 13.85 -7.74 1.12
N ILE A 79 13.14 -8.42 0.22
CA ILE A 79 13.63 -9.65 -0.43
C ILE A 79 14.85 -9.35 -1.30
N ALA A 80 14.81 -8.23 -2.05
CA ALA A 80 15.87 -7.81 -2.97
C ALA A 80 17.05 -7.13 -2.27
N ASN A 81 16.99 -6.87 -0.94
CA ASN A 81 17.96 -6.05 -0.20
C ASN A 81 18.17 -4.67 -0.82
N ASP A 82 17.05 -3.98 -1.11
CA ASP A 82 17.14 -2.60 -1.63
C ASP A 82 17.46 -1.62 -0.49
N PHE A 83 18.76 -1.46 -0.22
CA PHE A 83 19.26 -0.54 0.81
C PHE A 83 19.22 0.94 0.40
N SER A 84 18.59 1.28 -0.70
CA SER A 84 18.24 2.66 -1.02
C SER A 84 16.99 3.13 -0.25
N VAL A 85 16.20 2.19 0.33
CA VAL A 85 15.05 2.47 1.18
C VAL A 85 15.48 2.52 2.63
N ALA A 86 15.25 3.65 3.32
CA ALA A 86 15.64 3.87 4.72
C ALA A 86 15.10 2.80 5.67
N TYR A 87 13.86 2.40 5.46
CA TYR A 87 13.19 1.38 6.26
C TYR A 87 13.85 -0.01 6.12
N THR A 88 14.27 -0.40 4.92
CA THR A 88 14.97 -1.68 4.66
C THR A 88 16.33 -1.69 5.36
N VAL A 89 17.09 -0.59 5.32
CA VAL A 89 18.38 -0.46 6.00
C VAL A 89 18.25 -0.63 7.52
N GLN A 90 17.18 -0.13 8.11
CA GLN A 90 16.99 -0.16 9.56
C GLN A 90 16.52 -1.53 10.09
N HIS A 91 15.86 -2.36 9.25
CA HIS A 91 15.17 -3.58 9.68
C HIS A 91 15.61 -4.85 8.91
N SER A 92 16.67 -4.78 8.10
CA SER A 92 17.19 -5.92 7.36
C SER A 92 18.69 -5.77 7.13
N ASN A 93 19.39 -6.89 6.85
CA ASN A 93 20.73 -6.92 6.34
C ASN A 93 20.95 -8.07 5.35
N SER A 94 22.07 -8.05 4.61
CA SER A 94 22.36 -9.04 3.56
C SER A 94 22.57 -10.47 4.09
N ARG A 95 22.95 -10.63 5.36
CA ARG A 95 23.24 -11.94 6.01
C ARG A 95 22.00 -12.61 6.57
N LEU A 96 20.85 -11.91 6.68
CA LEU A 96 19.64 -12.46 7.21
C LEU A 96 19.02 -13.52 6.28
N PRO A 97 18.59 -14.68 6.80
CA PRO A 97 17.79 -15.64 6.05
C PRO A 97 16.49 -15.00 5.53
N LEU A 98 16.01 -15.48 4.37
CA LEU A 98 14.85 -14.90 3.68
C LEU A 98 13.60 -14.76 4.58
N MET A 99 13.34 -15.73 5.46
CA MET A 99 12.18 -15.70 6.37
C MET A 99 12.23 -14.49 7.31
N TYR A 100 13.43 -14.17 7.83
CA TYR A 100 13.61 -13.02 8.73
C TYR A 100 13.51 -11.68 7.97
N ARG A 101 13.98 -11.61 6.71
CA ARG A 101 13.79 -10.41 5.86
C ARG A 101 12.31 -10.15 5.63
N ILE A 102 11.52 -11.18 5.30
CA ILE A 102 10.07 -11.04 5.13
C ILE A 102 9.42 -10.60 6.44
N ALA A 103 9.83 -11.16 7.59
CA ALA A 103 9.33 -10.73 8.89
C ALA A 103 9.72 -9.28 9.21
N GLY A 104 10.88 -8.80 8.77
CA GLY A 104 11.33 -7.43 8.90
C GLY A 104 10.39 -6.39 8.27
N VAL A 105 9.59 -6.78 7.26
CA VAL A 105 8.63 -5.89 6.60
C VAL A 105 7.64 -5.25 7.59
N TRP A 106 7.23 -5.97 8.62
CA TRP A 106 6.35 -5.46 9.69
C TRP A 106 7.04 -5.37 11.05
N GLY A 107 8.37 -5.52 11.09
CA GLY A 107 9.17 -5.44 12.32
C GLY A 107 9.29 -4.03 12.91
N GLY A 108 9.06 -3.00 12.10
CA GLY A 108 9.08 -1.60 12.51
C GLY A 108 7.72 -0.92 12.43
N HIS A 109 7.71 0.35 12.82
CA HIS A 109 6.50 1.17 12.92
C HIS A 109 5.83 1.38 11.55
N GLU A 110 6.61 1.77 10.53
CA GLU A 110 6.12 2.14 9.20
C GLU A 110 5.49 0.95 8.48
N GLY A 111 6.17 -0.20 8.48
CA GLY A 111 5.66 -1.41 7.85
C GLY A 111 4.49 -2.04 8.60
N SER A 112 4.48 -1.96 9.95
CA SER A 112 3.33 -2.39 10.76
C SER A 112 2.09 -1.59 10.43
N LEU A 113 2.19 -0.26 10.30
CA LEU A 113 1.06 0.60 9.92
C LEU A 113 0.53 0.25 8.52
N LEU A 114 1.44 -0.02 7.58
CA LEU A 114 1.04 -0.45 6.23
C LEU A 114 0.34 -1.80 6.25
N LEU A 115 0.80 -2.75 7.09
CA LEU A 115 0.12 -4.03 7.32
C LEU A 115 -1.28 -3.82 7.93
N TRP A 116 -1.43 -2.94 8.92
CA TRP A 116 -2.72 -2.61 9.51
C TRP A 116 -3.67 -2.01 8.47
N MET A 117 -3.16 -1.14 7.61
CA MET A 117 -3.92 -0.59 6.49
C MET A 117 -4.35 -1.68 5.49
N LEU A 118 -3.47 -2.65 5.22
CA LEU A 118 -3.79 -3.80 4.37
C LEU A 118 -4.92 -4.64 4.99
N MET A 119 -4.87 -4.92 6.29
CA MET A 119 -5.93 -5.65 7.01
C MET A 119 -7.25 -4.88 6.98
N LEU A 120 -7.25 -3.57 7.24
CA LEU A 120 -8.44 -2.72 7.18
C LEU A 120 -9.05 -2.72 5.77
N SER A 121 -8.23 -2.58 4.74
CA SER A 121 -8.70 -2.62 3.35
C SER A 121 -9.22 -4.01 2.95
N GLY A 122 -8.63 -5.09 3.49
CA GLY A 122 -9.11 -6.47 3.35
C GLY A 122 -10.50 -6.66 3.98
N TRP A 123 -10.73 -6.13 5.18
CA TRP A 123 -12.06 -6.12 5.80
C TRP A 123 -13.05 -5.30 5.00
N THR A 124 -12.65 -4.13 4.50
CA THR A 124 -13.48 -3.29 3.63
C THR A 124 -13.88 -4.05 2.35
N LEU A 125 -12.93 -4.77 1.76
CA LEU A 125 -13.17 -5.65 0.62
C LEU A 125 -14.17 -6.76 0.97
N ALA A 126 -13.99 -7.45 2.11
CA ALA A 126 -14.88 -8.50 2.58
C ALA A 126 -16.31 -7.96 2.77
N VAL A 127 -16.47 -6.80 3.41
CA VAL A 127 -17.78 -6.12 3.54
C VAL A 127 -18.38 -5.83 2.17
N SER A 128 -17.59 -5.40 1.18
CA SER A 128 -18.10 -5.10 -0.17
C SER A 128 -18.71 -6.33 -0.87
N PHE A 129 -18.21 -7.53 -0.56
CA PHE A 129 -18.73 -8.81 -1.11
C PHE A 129 -19.85 -9.40 -0.28
N LEU A 130 -19.72 -9.42 1.04
CA LEU A 130 -20.69 -10.06 1.95
C LEU A 130 -21.97 -9.24 2.09
N SER A 131 -21.91 -7.91 1.90
CA SER A 131 -23.07 -7.01 2.02
C SER A 131 -23.97 -6.96 0.77
N ARG A 132 -23.88 -7.93 -0.14
CA ARG A 132 -24.68 -7.92 -1.39
C ARG A 132 -26.17 -8.09 -1.15
N HIS A 133 -26.58 -8.69 -0.04
CA HIS A 133 -27.97 -8.89 0.38
C HIS A 133 -28.55 -7.69 1.12
N LEU A 134 -27.72 -6.69 1.49
CA LEU A 134 -28.16 -5.48 2.17
C LEU A 134 -28.61 -4.40 1.18
N PRO A 135 -29.53 -3.49 1.59
CA PRO A 135 -29.85 -2.31 0.80
C PRO A 135 -28.61 -1.51 0.42
N ASP A 136 -28.49 -1.11 -0.84
CA ASP A 136 -27.29 -0.44 -1.36
C ASP A 136 -26.93 0.83 -0.59
N ALA A 137 -27.92 1.60 -0.14
CA ALA A 137 -27.69 2.79 0.68
C ALA A 137 -27.06 2.47 2.05
N MET A 138 -27.40 1.33 2.65
CA MET A 138 -26.79 0.88 3.90
C MET A 138 -25.36 0.43 3.69
N ALA A 139 -25.12 -0.40 2.68
CA ALA A 139 -23.78 -0.84 2.31
C ALA A 139 -22.86 0.35 1.97
N ALA A 140 -23.39 1.35 1.25
CA ALA A 140 -22.66 2.57 0.91
C ALA A 140 -22.25 3.39 2.14
N ARG A 141 -23.11 3.47 3.16
CA ARG A 141 -22.78 4.15 4.42
C ARG A 141 -21.66 3.43 5.17
N VAL A 142 -21.73 2.12 5.31
CA VAL A 142 -20.71 1.31 5.99
C VAL A 142 -19.38 1.42 5.27
N LEU A 143 -19.35 1.19 3.95
CA LEU A 143 -18.13 1.31 3.14
C LEU A 143 -17.59 2.74 3.13
N GLY A 144 -18.44 3.74 3.17
CA GLY A 144 -18.04 5.15 3.26
C GLY A 144 -17.34 5.48 4.58
N VAL A 145 -17.88 5.01 5.73
CA VAL A 145 -17.23 5.19 7.03
C VAL A 145 -15.87 4.48 7.06
N LEU A 146 -15.77 3.25 6.55
CA LEU A 146 -14.49 2.54 6.43
C LEU A 146 -13.51 3.29 5.51
N GLY A 147 -14.00 3.93 4.44
CA GLY A 147 -13.20 4.79 3.57
C GLY A 147 -12.62 6.01 4.29
N LEU A 148 -13.40 6.67 5.16
CA LEU A 148 -12.90 7.80 5.97
C LEU A 148 -11.84 7.36 6.98
N VAL A 149 -12.04 6.23 7.65
CA VAL A 149 -11.04 5.65 8.56
C VAL A 149 -9.75 5.33 7.79
N ALA A 150 -9.88 4.70 6.63
CA ALA A 150 -8.76 4.39 5.76
C ALA A 150 -8.02 5.64 5.27
N ALA A 151 -8.75 6.72 4.94
CA ALA A 151 -8.16 8.00 4.55
C ALA A 151 -7.32 8.59 5.69
N GLY A 152 -7.79 8.54 6.94
CA GLY A 152 -7.04 8.98 8.11
C GLY A 152 -5.74 8.19 8.29
N PHE A 153 -5.80 6.85 8.19
CA PHE A 153 -4.62 5.98 8.25
C PHE A 153 -3.62 6.26 7.14
N LEU A 154 -4.09 6.34 5.89
CA LEU A 154 -3.23 6.61 4.73
C LEU A 154 -2.58 7.98 4.80
N LEU A 155 -3.33 8.99 5.27
CA LEU A 155 -2.78 10.32 5.49
C LEU A 155 -1.66 10.30 6.55
N PHE A 156 -1.88 9.58 7.66
CA PHE A 156 -0.87 9.41 8.70
C PHE A 156 0.38 8.70 8.17
N ILE A 157 0.22 7.60 7.43
CA ILE A 157 1.34 6.86 6.83
C ILE A 157 2.14 7.77 5.87
N LEU A 158 1.47 8.52 5.00
CA LEU A 158 2.14 9.36 4.00
C LEU A 158 2.85 10.57 4.59
N LEU A 159 2.31 11.16 5.67
CA LEU A 159 2.86 12.40 6.24
C LEU A 159 3.86 12.16 7.38
N THR A 160 3.72 11.06 8.12
CA THR A 160 4.45 10.85 9.38
C THR A 160 5.34 9.62 9.37
N SER A 161 4.96 8.57 8.62
CA SER A 161 5.59 7.25 8.73
C SER A 161 5.71 6.57 7.37
N SER A 162 6.28 7.28 6.37
CA SER A 162 6.41 6.75 5.01
C SER A 162 7.40 5.59 4.95
N PRO A 163 6.97 4.36 4.58
CA PRO A 163 7.86 3.21 4.48
C PRO A 163 8.76 3.25 3.23
N PHE A 164 8.58 4.23 2.34
CA PHE A 164 9.29 4.37 1.07
C PHE A 164 10.27 5.55 1.05
N GLU A 165 10.69 6.05 2.23
CA GLU A 165 11.68 7.11 2.31
C GLU A 165 13.02 6.64 1.74
N ARG A 166 13.64 7.46 0.88
CA ARG A 166 14.91 7.14 0.22
C ARG A 166 16.10 7.69 0.99
N LEU A 167 17.13 6.87 1.10
CA LEU A 167 18.46 7.28 1.55
C LEU A 167 19.36 7.61 0.35
N LEU A 168 19.91 8.82 0.35
CA LEU A 168 20.89 9.26 -0.64
C LEU A 168 22.14 9.81 0.10
N PRO A 169 23.32 9.18 -0.04
CA PRO A 169 23.63 7.98 -0.82
C PRO A 169 23.03 6.69 -0.21
N ALA A 170 22.79 5.68 -1.06
CA ALA A 170 22.32 4.37 -0.60
C ALA A 170 23.37 3.72 0.32
N ALA A 171 22.93 3.05 1.39
CA ALA A 171 23.82 2.32 2.27
C ALA A 171 24.38 1.06 1.57
N GLU A 172 25.63 0.68 1.90
CA GLU A 172 26.24 -0.53 1.34
C GLU A 172 25.62 -1.82 1.91
N ASP A 173 25.14 -1.78 3.16
CA ASP A 173 24.42 -2.88 3.82
C ASP A 173 23.45 -2.32 4.89
N GLY A 174 22.56 -3.16 5.39
CA GLY A 174 21.65 -2.82 6.48
C GLY A 174 22.34 -2.89 7.85
N ARG A 175 21.60 -2.46 8.90
CA ARG A 175 22.08 -2.52 10.27
C ARG A 175 22.20 -3.96 10.74
N ASP A 176 23.29 -4.25 11.48
CA ASP A 176 23.38 -5.47 12.28
C ASP A 176 22.37 -5.37 13.43
N LEU A 177 21.42 -6.33 13.46
CA LEU A 177 20.36 -6.46 14.44
C LEU A 177 20.80 -7.40 15.56
#